data_c7dc05c1bacb432ee4b0612159cd4c5f
#
_entry.id   c7dc05c1bacb432ee4b0612159cd4c5f
#
_cell.length_a   1.000
_cell.length_b   1.000
_cell.length_c   1.000
_cell.angle_alpha   90.00
_cell.angle_beta   90.00
_cell.angle_gamma   90.00
#
_symmetry.space_group_name_H-M   'P 1'
#
loop_
_entity.id
_entity.type
_entity.pdbx_description
1 polymer ?
#
loop_
_entity_poly.entity_id
_entity_poly.type
_entity_poly.pdbx_seq_one_letter_code
_entity_poly.pdbx_strand_id
1 'polypeptide(L)'
;MLCIRQFIFPKEKTEHLRFFDVLIITVILFGHFIILSTELFLESFTAGVSAILPAFSLSPVLLSENGSGILETVAEAVDSTTEGVAYSGNLQFQAMMLILAFLYLWIRNFDFKQIPFRFRLSVIPWFFIILAVMGLSADLLYLLFDNGYNYFTKEILMSLDFFELFRKIAALSPIAILYALLNAFYEEYFFLGLLGTVDQKYKWQTLLYSTLIRISFHTYQGLPSALIIGIVFGLIYYYFYHRRSKNLLPLVLVHSIADMFGSGFLYIFARF
;
A
#
# COMPACT_ATOMS: atom_id res chain seq x y z
N MET A 1 16.56 -34.96 -15.76
CA MET A 1 17.42 -33.89 -15.26
C MET A 1 17.45 -32.64 -16.15
N LEU A 2 17.61 -32.74 -17.47
CA LEU A 2 17.65 -31.59 -18.40
C LEU A 2 16.37 -30.71 -18.33
N CYS A 3 15.16 -31.29 -18.29
CA CYS A 3 13.90 -30.57 -18.20
C CYS A 3 13.74 -29.74 -16.89
N ILE A 4 14.19 -30.27 -15.75
CA ILE A 4 14.12 -29.56 -14.46
C ILE A 4 15.08 -28.37 -14.46
N ARG A 5 16.29 -28.55 -15.03
CA ARG A 5 17.28 -27.48 -15.14
C ARG A 5 16.78 -26.33 -16.03
N GLN A 6 16.12 -26.64 -17.17
CA GLN A 6 15.52 -25.62 -18.03
C GLN A 6 14.28 -24.95 -17.40
N PHE A 7 13.58 -25.67 -16.55
CA PHE A 7 12.46 -25.09 -15.79
C PHE A 7 12.94 -24.08 -14.75
N ILE A 8 14.03 -24.40 -14.03
CA ILE A 8 14.60 -23.52 -12.99
C ILE A 8 15.45 -22.39 -13.62
N PHE A 9 16.23 -22.69 -14.65
CA PHE A 9 17.15 -21.75 -15.30
C PHE A 9 16.80 -21.63 -16.80
N PRO A 10 15.77 -20.86 -17.18
CA PRO A 10 15.43 -20.68 -18.59
C PRO A 10 16.54 -19.95 -19.33
N LYS A 11 16.88 -20.43 -20.52
CA LYS A 11 17.89 -19.80 -21.40
C LYS A 11 17.35 -18.55 -22.08
N GLU A 12 16.05 -18.54 -22.39
CA GLU A 12 15.35 -17.41 -23.01
C GLU A 12 14.73 -16.51 -21.94
N LYS A 13 14.51 -15.25 -22.29
CA LYS A 13 13.82 -14.31 -21.39
C LYS A 13 12.41 -14.78 -21.09
N THR A 14 12.06 -14.76 -19.81
CA THR A 14 10.70 -15.05 -19.34
C THR A 14 9.85 -13.78 -19.47
N GLU A 15 8.96 -13.76 -20.45
CA GLU A 15 8.03 -12.64 -20.66
C GLU A 15 6.79 -12.76 -19.77
N HIS A 16 6.32 -13.99 -19.52
CA HIS A 16 5.13 -14.23 -18.71
C HIS A 16 5.48 -15.05 -17.47
N LEU A 17 5.11 -14.51 -16.29
CA LEU A 17 5.21 -15.26 -15.04
C LEU A 17 4.21 -16.40 -15.05
N ARG A 18 4.68 -17.59 -14.61
CA ARG A 18 3.83 -18.76 -14.39
C ARG A 18 3.21 -18.66 -13.00
N PHE A 19 2.12 -19.36 -12.78
CA PHE A 19 1.46 -19.42 -11.47
C PHE A 19 2.40 -19.82 -10.33
N PHE A 20 3.30 -20.77 -10.59
CA PHE A 20 4.32 -21.17 -9.62
C PHE A 20 5.30 -20.05 -9.27
N ASP A 21 5.72 -19.25 -10.25
CA ASP A 21 6.58 -18.09 -10.03
C ASP A 21 5.85 -17.04 -9.17
N VAL A 22 4.57 -16.80 -9.47
CA VAL A 22 3.71 -15.89 -8.70
C VAL A 22 3.59 -16.36 -7.25
N LEU A 23 3.35 -17.65 -7.00
CA LEU A 23 3.25 -18.18 -5.63
C LEU A 23 4.55 -17.99 -4.84
N ILE A 24 5.70 -18.32 -5.43
CA ILE A 24 6.99 -18.15 -4.76
C ILE A 24 7.22 -16.69 -4.40
N ILE A 25 7.00 -15.78 -5.36
CA ILE A 25 7.18 -14.35 -5.13
C ILE A 25 6.20 -13.85 -4.05
N THR A 26 4.95 -14.33 -4.06
CA THR A 26 3.96 -13.99 -3.02
C THR A 26 4.42 -14.42 -1.64
N VAL A 27 4.94 -15.66 -1.52
CA VAL A 27 5.46 -16.14 -0.22
C VAL A 27 6.66 -15.32 0.24
N ILE A 28 7.57 -14.98 -0.66
CA ILE A 28 8.74 -14.13 -0.34
C ILE A 28 8.27 -12.76 0.13
N LEU A 29 7.41 -12.09 -0.64
CA LEU A 29 7.03 -10.71 -0.36
C LEU A 29 5.98 -10.60 0.76
N PHE A 30 4.94 -11.40 0.73
CA PHE A 30 3.75 -11.19 1.57
C PHE A 30 3.50 -12.30 2.60
N GLY A 31 4.22 -13.44 2.54
CA GLY A 31 3.97 -14.58 3.43
C GLY A 31 4.00 -14.20 4.91
N HIS A 32 5.04 -13.47 5.34
CA HIS A 32 5.15 -12.98 6.72
C HIS A 32 4.01 -12.01 7.08
N PHE A 33 3.71 -11.04 6.22
CA PHE A 33 2.68 -10.05 6.46
C PHE A 33 1.26 -10.65 6.51
N ILE A 34 0.98 -11.65 5.67
CA ILE A 34 -0.31 -12.36 5.70
C ILE A 34 -0.48 -13.10 7.02
N ILE A 35 0.55 -13.80 7.50
CA ILE A 35 0.51 -14.53 8.78
C ILE A 35 0.29 -13.54 9.92
N LEU A 36 1.12 -12.52 10.03
CA LEU A 36 1.03 -11.49 11.07
C LEU A 36 -0.32 -10.78 11.07
N SER A 37 -0.80 -10.36 9.89
CA SER A 37 -2.09 -9.69 9.74
C SER A 37 -3.25 -10.60 10.15
N THR A 38 -3.17 -11.89 9.82
CA THR A 38 -4.18 -12.87 10.21
C THR A 38 -4.19 -13.11 11.72
N GLU A 39 -3.02 -13.22 12.36
CA GLU A 39 -2.89 -13.35 13.81
C GLU A 39 -3.51 -12.15 14.53
N LEU A 40 -3.14 -10.93 14.16
CA LEU A 40 -3.71 -9.70 14.73
C LEU A 40 -5.22 -9.60 14.53
N PHE A 41 -5.71 -10.02 13.36
CA PHE A 41 -7.15 -10.06 13.10
C PHE A 41 -7.86 -11.06 13.99
N LEU A 42 -7.34 -12.27 14.18
CA LEU A 42 -7.90 -13.29 15.03
C LEU A 42 -7.88 -12.89 16.51
N GLU A 43 -6.80 -12.27 16.97
CA GLU A 43 -6.72 -11.72 18.33
C GLU A 43 -7.79 -10.65 18.57
N SER A 44 -7.97 -9.71 17.64
CA SER A 44 -9.01 -8.69 17.72
C SER A 44 -10.42 -9.28 17.70
N PHE A 45 -10.64 -10.34 16.93
CA PHE A 45 -11.91 -11.07 16.85
C PHE A 45 -12.23 -11.81 18.16
N THR A 46 -11.21 -12.45 18.77
CA THR A 46 -11.39 -13.21 20.04
C THR A 46 -11.53 -12.29 21.25
N ALA A 47 -10.95 -11.08 21.22
CA ALA A 47 -11.07 -10.09 22.30
C ALA A 47 -12.48 -9.49 22.43
N GLY A 48 -13.39 -9.83 21.55
CA GLY A 48 -14.82 -9.52 21.63
C GLY A 48 -15.35 -8.73 20.46
N VAL A 49 -16.61 -8.99 20.13
CA VAL A 49 -17.36 -8.37 19.01
C VAL A 49 -17.43 -6.84 19.12
N SER A 50 -17.22 -6.27 20.31
CA SER A 50 -17.14 -4.81 20.54
C SER A 50 -15.89 -4.15 19.95
N ALA A 51 -14.84 -4.91 19.63
CA ALA A 51 -13.63 -4.39 19.00
C ALA A 51 -13.72 -4.38 17.46
N ILE A 52 -14.73 -4.98 16.85
CA ILE A 52 -14.87 -5.12 15.39
C ILE A 52 -15.38 -3.82 14.74
N LEU A 53 -16.04 -2.94 15.48
CA LEU A 53 -16.72 -1.76 14.96
C LEU A 53 -15.94 -0.43 14.99
N PRO A 54 -14.92 -0.19 15.83
CA PRO A 54 -14.23 1.10 15.83
C PRO A 54 -13.00 1.20 14.93
N ALA A 55 -12.58 0.14 14.27
CA ALA A 55 -11.28 0.11 13.63
C ALA A 55 -11.24 0.65 12.18
N PHE A 56 -11.96 1.74 11.90
CA PHE A 56 -11.65 2.60 10.76
C PHE A 56 -10.66 3.72 11.15
N SER A 57 -9.88 3.54 12.19
CA SER A 57 -8.82 4.48 12.47
C SER A 57 -7.68 4.30 11.48
N LEU A 58 -7.58 5.25 10.64
CA LEU A 58 -6.46 5.59 9.79
C LEU A 58 -5.16 5.58 10.60
N SER A 59 -4.19 4.84 10.10
CA SER A 59 -2.77 4.87 10.49
C SER A 59 -2.45 4.66 11.99
N PRO A 60 -1.52 3.79 12.36
CA PRO A 60 -1.08 3.63 13.75
C PRO A 60 -0.45 4.90 14.37
N VAL A 61 -0.31 5.97 13.60
CA VAL A 61 0.24 7.27 14.03
C VAL A 61 -0.76 8.11 14.83
N LEU A 62 -2.07 7.80 14.87
CA LEU A 62 -3.09 8.66 15.48
C LEU A 62 -3.82 8.05 16.69
N LEU A 63 -3.32 6.96 17.28
CA LEU A 63 -3.91 6.37 18.49
C LEU A 63 -3.19 6.82 19.77
N SER A 64 -3.09 8.15 19.99
CA SER A 64 -2.78 8.70 21.32
C SER A 64 -3.63 9.90 21.61
N GLU A 65 -4.91 9.73 21.77
CA GLU A 65 -5.76 10.67 22.48
C GLU A 65 -6.56 9.95 23.54
N ASN A 66 -5.97 9.94 24.76
CA ASN A 66 -6.70 10.16 26.01
C ASN A 66 -5.76 10.03 27.20
N GLY A 67 -5.46 11.15 27.84
CA GLY A 67 -5.05 11.18 29.24
C GLY A 67 -3.78 11.92 29.61
N SER A 68 -3.94 13.14 30.07
CA SER A 68 -3.14 13.90 31.05
C SER A 68 -1.75 14.40 30.68
N GLY A 69 -1.66 15.70 30.61
CA GLY A 69 -0.58 16.62 30.17
C GLY A 69 0.75 16.67 30.93
N ILE A 70 1.22 15.59 31.57
CA ILE A 70 2.58 15.48 32.14
C ILE A 70 3.31 14.28 31.57
N LEU A 71 2.62 13.34 30.96
CA LEU A 71 3.19 12.23 30.19
C LEU A 71 3.49 12.57 28.74
N GLU A 72 2.92 13.68 28.20
CA GLU A 72 3.05 14.07 26.80
C GLU A 72 4.49 14.35 26.37
N THR A 73 5.28 15.08 27.15
CA THR A 73 6.66 15.46 26.76
C THR A 73 7.64 14.29 26.79
N VAL A 74 7.42 13.29 27.64
CA VAL A 74 8.25 12.07 27.68
C VAL A 74 7.73 11.05 26.67
N ALA A 75 6.43 11.00 26.46
CA ALA A 75 5.79 10.16 25.45
C ALA A 75 6.17 10.57 24.02
N GLU A 76 6.17 11.89 23.68
CA GLU A 76 6.62 12.37 22.37
C GLU A 76 8.07 12.02 22.06
N ALA A 77 8.99 12.12 23.03
CA ALA A 77 10.41 11.78 22.82
C ALA A 77 10.63 10.26 22.71
N VAL A 78 9.86 9.45 23.45
CA VAL A 78 9.92 7.98 23.38
C VAL A 78 9.22 7.49 22.12
N ASP A 79 8.11 8.14 21.72
CA ASP A 79 7.32 7.79 20.54
C ASP A 79 8.11 8.01 19.26
N SER A 80 8.74 9.17 19.08
CA SER A 80 9.54 9.48 17.88
C SER A 80 10.76 8.55 17.69
N THR A 81 11.38 8.08 18.77
CA THR A 81 12.47 7.10 18.71
C THR A 81 11.95 5.70 18.40
N THR A 82 10.82 5.32 18.97
CA THR A 82 10.19 4.02 18.75
C THR A 82 9.62 3.90 17.33
N GLU A 83 8.99 4.95 16.82
CA GLU A 83 8.55 5.03 15.42
C GLU A 83 9.74 4.96 14.44
N GLY A 84 10.80 5.71 14.68
CA GLY A 84 12.01 5.68 13.86
C GLY A 84 12.65 4.28 13.80
N VAL A 85 12.66 3.56 14.91
CA VAL A 85 13.15 2.17 14.99
C VAL A 85 12.20 1.22 14.24
N ALA A 86 10.89 1.37 14.39
CA ALA A 86 9.90 0.56 13.69
C ALA A 86 9.98 0.77 12.16
N TYR A 87 10.05 2.02 11.69
CA TYR A 87 10.23 2.31 10.27
C TYR A 87 11.52 1.74 9.71
N SER A 88 12.63 1.84 10.43
CA SER A 88 13.93 1.30 9.99
C SER A 88 13.92 -0.23 9.91
N GLY A 89 13.30 -0.91 10.87
CA GLY A 89 13.15 -2.37 10.88
C GLY A 89 12.31 -2.87 9.72
N ASN A 90 11.15 -2.25 9.50
CA ASN A 90 10.27 -2.59 8.38
C ASN A 90 10.92 -2.29 7.02
N LEU A 91 11.62 -1.17 6.88
CA LEU A 91 12.35 -0.80 5.68
C LEU A 91 13.44 -1.83 5.35
N GLN A 92 14.23 -2.26 6.33
CA GLN A 92 15.26 -3.28 6.15
C GLN A 92 14.65 -4.62 5.75
N PHE A 93 13.57 -5.03 6.42
CA PHE A 93 12.88 -6.28 6.11
C PHE A 93 12.31 -6.26 4.68
N GLN A 94 11.58 -5.22 4.29
CA GLN A 94 11.04 -5.08 2.94
C GLN A 94 12.12 -5.01 1.87
N ALA A 95 13.21 -4.28 2.12
CA ALA A 95 14.35 -4.23 1.20
C ALA A 95 14.97 -5.62 1.00
N MET A 96 15.14 -6.40 2.08
CA MET A 96 15.66 -7.75 2.01
C MET A 96 14.72 -8.67 1.19
N MET A 97 13.42 -8.62 1.42
CA MET A 97 12.44 -9.42 0.68
C MET A 97 12.41 -9.03 -0.80
N LEU A 98 12.51 -7.73 -1.13
CA LEU A 98 12.65 -7.27 -2.51
C LEU A 98 13.92 -7.81 -3.17
N ILE A 99 15.06 -7.78 -2.49
CA ILE A 99 16.32 -8.34 -2.99
C ILE A 99 16.15 -9.82 -3.29
N LEU A 100 15.52 -10.59 -2.41
CA LEU A 100 15.26 -12.02 -2.61
C LEU A 100 14.32 -12.25 -3.80
N ALA A 101 13.25 -11.46 -3.94
CA ALA A 101 12.33 -11.54 -5.07
C ALA A 101 13.02 -11.18 -6.39
N PHE A 102 13.85 -10.13 -6.42
CA PHE A 102 14.62 -9.75 -7.60
C PHE A 102 15.68 -10.81 -7.96
N LEU A 103 16.34 -11.41 -6.96
CA LEU A 103 17.28 -12.49 -7.19
C LEU A 103 16.56 -13.72 -7.78
N TYR A 104 15.40 -14.09 -7.25
CA TYR A 104 14.58 -15.14 -7.83
C TYR A 104 14.20 -14.83 -9.28
N LEU A 105 13.69 -13.63 -9.56
CA LEU A 105 13.33 -13.21 -10.93
C LEU A 105 14.54 -13.18 -11.87
N TRP A 106 15.71 -12.79 -11.37
CA TRP A 106 16.96 -12.82 -12.14
C TRP A 106 17.36 -14.26 -12.49
N ILE A 107 17.27 -15.20 -11.55
CA ILE A 107 17.50 -16.64 -11.79
C ILE A 107 16.50 -17.16 -12.85
N ARG A 108 15.27 -16.68 -12.83
CA ARG A 108 14.22 -17.01 -13.80
C ARG A 108 14.40 -16.31 -15.15
N ASN A 109 15.46 -15.53 -15.33
CA ASN A 109 15.74 -14.72 -16.53
C ASN A 109 14.56 -13.83 -16.93
N PHE A 110 13.91 -13.20 -15.92
CA PHE A 110 12.73 -12.36 -16.12
C PHE A 110 13.08 -11.07 -16.86
N ASP A 111 12.24 -10.65 -17.80
CA ASP A 111 12.44 -9.38 -18.52
C ASP A 111 11.83 -8.20 -17.75
N PHE A 112 12.63 -7.54 -16.92
CA PHE A 112 12.23 -6.38 -16.13
C PHE A 112 11.77 -5.18 -16.97
N LYS A 113 12.11 -5.13 -18.26
CA LYS A 113 11.75 -4.00 -19.16
C LYS A 113 10.25 -3.91 -19.41
N GLN A 114 9.51 -4.99 -19.21
CA GLN A 114 8.05 -5.00 -19.40
C GLN A 114 7.26 -4.30 -18.29
N ILE A 115 7.91 -3.96 -17.16
CA ILE A 115 7.30 -3.17 -16.08
C ILE A 115 7.79 -1.72 -16.21
N PRO A 116 6.99 -0.83 -16.82
CA PRO A 116 7.41 0.54 -17.04
C PRO A 116 7.38 1.36 -15.75
N PHE A 117 8.57 1.79 -15.32
CA PHE A 117 8.79 2.73 -14.23
C PHE A 117 9.60 3.90 -14.79
N ARG A 118 8.91 4.96 -15.25
CA ARG A 118 9.55 6.01 -16.06
C ARG A 118 9.24 7.39 -15.52
N PHE A 119 10.27 8.21 -15.38
CA PHE A 119 10.17 9.63 -15.09
C PHE A 119 9.78 10.38 -16.38
N ARG A 120 8.53 10.83 -16.48
CA ARG A 120 7.99 11.60 -17.59
C ARG A 120 7.12 12.73 -17.06
N LEU A 121 7.02 13.85 -17.77
CA LEU A 121 6.13 14.96 -17.37
C LEU A 121 4.67 14.52 -17.21
N SER A 122 4.23 13.51 -17.93
CA SER A 122 2.89 12.94 -17.79
C SER A 122 2.62 12.27 -16.41
N VAL A 123 3.64 12.02 -15.62
CA VAL A 123 3.48 11.51 -14.23
C VAL A 123 2.73 12.53 -13.38
N ILE A 124 3.00 13.82 -13.55
CA ILE A 124 2.40 14.90 -12.74
C ILE A 124 0.87 14.92 -12.85
N PRO A 125 0.25 15.05 -14.05
CA PRO A 125 -1.21 15.05 -14.13
C PRO A 125 -1.80 13.70 -13.70
N TRP A 126 -1.17 12.56 -14.00
CA TRP A 126 -1.67 11.27 -13.54
C TRP A 126 -1.61 11.12 -12.03
N PHE A 127 -0.58 11.62 -11.37
CA PHE A 127 -0.50 11.65 -9.92
C PHE A 127 -1.72 12.34 -9.30
N PHE A 128 -2.03 13.57 -9.73
CA PHE A 128 -3.18 14.32 -9.17
C PHE A 128 -4.52 13.71 -9.52
N ILE A 129 -4.69 13.17 -10.74
CA ILE A 129 -5.95 12.52 -11.13
C ILE A 129 -6.17 11.25 -10.29
N ILE A 130 -5.15 10.40 -10.13
CA ILE A 130 -5.28 9.16 -9.37
C ILE A 130 -5.48 9.47 -7.89
N LEU A 131 -4.73 10.44 -7.33
CA LEU A 131 -4.88 10.89 -5.95
C LEU A 131 -6.31 11.40 -5.69
N ALA A 132 -6.86 12.21 -6.59
CA ALA A 132 -8.22 12.70 -6.47
C ALA A 132 -9.25 11.57 -6.54
N VAL A 133 -9.15 10.67 -7.52
CA VAL A 133 -10.10 9.55 -7.66
C VAL A 133 -10.05 8.61 -6.47
N MET A 134 -8.84 8.22 -6.04
CA MET A 134 -8.65 7.36 -4.87
C MET A 134 -9.15 8.06 -3.60
N GLY A 135 -8.70 9.28 -3.35
CA GLY A 135 -9.01 10.01 -2.12
C GLY A 135 -10.49 10.37 -1.98
N LEU A 136 -11.13 10.84 -3.05
CA LEU A 136 -12.58 11.10 -3.03
C LEU A 136 -13.40 9.81 -2.90
N SER A 137 -12.92 8.69 -3.45
CA SER A 137 -13.56 7.39 -3.23
C SER A 137 -13.44 6.96 -1.76
N ALA A 138 -12.31 7.22 -1.12
CA ALA A 138 -12.12 6.98 0.31
C ALA A 138 -13.05 7.85 1.15
N ASP A 139 -13.09 9.16 0.90
CA ASP A 139 -13.97 10.10 1.63
C ASP A 139 -15.44 9.69 1.51
N LEU A 140 -15.89 9.30 0.30
CA LEU A 140 -17.25 8.81 0.08
C LEU A 140 -17.54 7.52 0.88
N LEU A 141 -16.61 6.57 0.90
CA LEU A 141 -16.78 5.32 1.63
C LEU A 141 -16.79 5.56 3.14
N TYR A 142 -15.94 6.44 3.65
CA TYR A 142 -15.96 6.83 5.07
C TYR A 142 -17.27 7.49 5.45
N LEU A 143 -17.81 8.34 4.60
CA LEU A 143 -19.13 8.96 4.80
C LEU A 143 -20.25 7.92 4.85
N LEU A 144 -20.22 6.92 3.95
CA LEU A 144 -21.26 5.88 3.85
C LEU A 144 -21.22 4.90 5.03
N PHE A 145 -20.05 4.62 5.57
CA PHE A 145 -19.88 3.67 6.68
C PHE A 145 -19.94 4.32 8.07
N ASP A 146 -20.20 5.65 8.14
CA ASP A 146 -20.42 6.43 9.37
C ASP A 146 -19.38 6.14 10.48
N ASN A 147 -18.11 6.26 10.12
CA ASN A 147 -17.01 5.96 11.07
C ASN A 147 -16.60 7.14 11.95
N GLY A 148 -17.48 8.10 12.19
CA GLY A 148 -17.20 9.28 13.00
C GLY A 148 -16.34 10.35 12.28
N TYR A 149 -15.81 10.06 11.11
CA TYR A 149 -15.00 11.01 10.32
C TYR A 149 -15.84 11.67 9.23
N ASN A 150 -16.59 12.68 9.61
CA ASN A 150 -17.33 13.49 8.63
C ASN A 150 -16.41 14.61 8.11
N TYR A 151 -15.70 14.35 7.00
CA TYR A 151 -14.84 15.34 6.34
C TYR A 151 -15.61 16.34 5.48
N PHE A 152 -16.93 16.20 5.31
CA PHE A 152 -17.75 17.11 4.51
C PHE A 152 -18.35 18.25 5.33
N THR A 153 -17.71 18.64 6.43
CA THR A 153 -18.11 19.83 7.19
C THR A 153 -17.69 21.09 6.47
N LYS A 154 -18.44 22.18 6.72
CA LYS A 154 -18.13 23.50 6.14
C LYS A 154 -16.73 23.96 6.53
N GLU A 155 -16.32 23.72 7.78
CA GLU A 155 -15.02 24.09 8.32
C GLU A 155 -13.89 23.41 7.55
N ILE A 156 -13.98 22.10 7.31
CA ILE A 156 -12.98 21.35 6.55
C ILE A 156 -12.94 21.82 5.09
N LEU A 157 -14.10 22.00 4.45
CA LEU A 157 -14.16 22.47 3.07
C LEU A 157 -13.56 23.87 2.90
N MET A 158 -13.71 24.74 3.91
CA MET A 158 -13.11 26.08 3.91
C MET A 158 -11.62 26.08 4.29
N SER A 159 -11.11 25.03 4.93
CA SER A 159 -9.69 24.88 5.31
C SER A 159 -8.82 24.27 4.22
N LEU A 160 -9.41 23.85 3.08
CA LEU A 160 -8.66 23.20 2.01
C LEU A 160 -7.58 24.10 1.43
N ASP A 161 -6.37 23.62 1.39
CA ASP A 161 -5.22 24.28 0.79
C ASP A 161 -4.39 23.30 -0.02
N PHE A 162 -4.19 23.62 -1.30
CA PHE A 162 -3.39 22.78 -2.19
C PHE A 162 -1.93 22.60 -1.71
N PHE A 163 -1.38 23.62 -1.03
CA PHE A 163 0.00 23.54 -0.51
C PHE A 163 0.11 22.76 0.80
N GLU A 164 -1.02 22.39 1.43
CA GLU A 164 -1.00 21.64 2.69
C GLU A 164 -0.32 20.29 2.57
N LEU A 165 -0.53 19.57 1.48
CA LEU A 165 0.19 18.34 1.18
C LEU A 165 1.72 18.51 1.26
N PHE A 166 2.25 19.58 0.67
CA PHE A 166 3.70 19.83 0.69
C PHE A 166 4.21 20.20 2.08
N ARG A 167 3.41 20.94 2.88
CA ARG A 167 3.76 21.26 4.27
C ARG A 167 3.78 20.00 5.14
N LYS A 168 2.77 19.14 4.99
CA LYS A 168 2.70 17.85 5.70
C LYS A 168 3.89 16.95 5.35
N ILE A 169 4.25 16.84 4.06
CA ILE A 169 5.44 16.09 3.65
C ILE A 169 6.71 16.68 4.26
N ALA A 170 6.86 18.00 4.28
CA ALA A 170 8.04 18.68 4.83
C ALA A 170 8.18 18.51 6.36
N ALA A 171 7.09 18.19 7.05
CA ALA A 171 7.08 17.94 8.49
C ALA A 171 7.47 16.48 8.85
N LEU A 172 7.43 15.55 7.89
CA LEU A 172 7.76 14.15 8.16
C LEU A 172 9.27 13.92 8.28
N SER A 173 9.64 12.93 9.07
CA SER A 173 11.02 12.45 9.11
C SER A 173 11.44 11.83 7.78
N PRO A 174 12.71 11.98 7.35
CA PRO A 174 13.18 11.36 6.11
C PRO A 174 13.02 9.83 6.07
N ILE A 175 13.09 9.16 7.21
CA ILE A 175 12.92 7.71 7.30
C ILE A 175 11.47 7.29 7.05
N ALA A 176 10.48 8.07 7.52
CA ALA A 176 9.06 7.82 7.26
C ALA A 176 8.75 7.98 5.76
N ILE A 177 9.29 9.03 5.12
CA ILE A 177 9.13 9.24 3.68
C ILE A 177 9.75 8.08 2.89
N LEU A 178 10.97 7.67 3.26
CA LEU A 178 11.66 6.57 2.58
C LEU A 178 10.90 5.25 2.76
N TYR A 179 10.37 4.99 3.97
CA TYR A 179 9.56 3.82 4.25
C TYR A 179 8.30 3.80 3.39
N ALA A 180 7.53 4.88 3.36
CA ALA A 180 6.30 4.97 2.55
C ALA A 180 6.57 4.79 1.04
N LEU A 181 7.66 5.38 0.53
CA LEU A 181 8.07 5.20 -0.86
C LEU A 181 8.47 3.74 -1.17
N LEU A 182 9.20 3.10 -0.27
CA LEU A 182 9.60 1.70 -0.43
C LEU A 182 8.39 0.77 -0.34
N ASN A 183 7.50 1.00 0.66
CA ASN A 183 6.30 0.20 0.85
C ASN A 183 5.38 0.27 -0.38
N ALA A 184 5.09 1.48 -0.84
CA ALA A 184 4.29 1.69 -2.05
C ALA A 184 4.92 1.05 -3.29
N PHE A 185 6.26 1.15 -3.45
CA PHE A 185 6.96 0.46 -4.53
C PHE A 185 6.88 -1.05 -4.39
N TYR A 186 7.10 -1.58 -3.19
CA TYR A 186 7.04 -2.99 -2.86
C TYR A 186 5.71 -3.62 -3.27
N GLU A 187 4.61 -2.97 -2.89
CA GLU A 187 3.28 -3.44 -3.18
C GLU A 187 2.90 -3.27 -4.66
N GLU A 188 3.05 -2.06 -5.22
CA GLU A 188 2.57 -1.82 -6.58
C GLU A 188 3.45 -2.50 -7.64
N TYR A 189 4.74 -2.69 -7.35
CA TYR A 189 5.61 -3.48 -8.21
C TYR A 189 5.13 -4.94 -8.32
N PHE A 190 4.67 -5.53 -7.22
CA PHE A 190 4.08 -6.86 -7.25
C PHE A 190 2.69 -6.87 -7.88
N PHE A 191 1.74 -6.08 -7.36
CA PHE A 191 0.34 -6.18 -7.72
C PHE A 191 0.02 -5.70 -9.15
N LEU A 192 0.67 -4.64 -9.59
CA LEU A 192 0.46 -4.08 -10.92
C LEU A 192 1.56 -4.48 -11.89
N GLY A 193 2.81 -4.46 -11.43
CA GLY A 193 3.96 -4.81 -12.25
C GLY A 193 4.02 -6.30 -12.53
N LEU A 194 4.40 -7.11 -11.55
CA LEU A 194 4.66 -8.55 -11.74
C LEU A 194 3.39 -9.32 -12.11
N LEU A 195 2.28 -9.14 -11.39
CA LEU A 195 1.02 -9.80 -11.73
C LEU A 195 0.49 -9.38 -13.11
N GLY A 196 0.80 -8.14 -13.54
CA GLY A 196 0.46 -7.66 -14.88
C GLY A 196 1.19 -8.38 -16.02
N THR A 197 2.28 -9.11 -15.72
CA THR A 197 3.03 -9.91 -16.70
C THR A 197 2.52 -11.35 -16.87
N VAL A 198 1.54 -11.76 -16.06
CA VAL A 198 0.88 -13.06 -16.25
C VAL A 198 0.10 -13.04 -17.57
N ASP A 199 0.06 -14.19 -18.25
CA ASP A 199 -0.64 -14.34 -19.54
C ASP A 199 -2.08 -13.78 -19.46
N GLN A 200 -2.44 -12.93 -20.41
CA GLN A 200 -3.72 -12.21 -20.48
C GLN A 200 -4.96 -13.12 -20.47
N LYS A 201 -4.82 -14.39 -20.85
CA LYS A 201 -5.91 -15.37 -20.74
C LYS A 201 -6.35 -15.61 -19.30
N TYR A 202 -5.45 -15.38 -18.32
CA TYR A 202 -5.70 -15.52 -16.87
C TYR A 202 -5.96 -14.20 -16.15
N LYS A 203 -6.21 -13.09 -16.87
CA LYS A 203 -6.31 -11.75 -16.27
C LYS A 203 -7.32 -11.65 -15.12
N TRP A 204 -8.45 -12.34 -15.21
CA TRP A 204 -9.48 -12.30 -14.16
C TRP A 204 -9.07 -13.11 -12.92
N GLN A 205 -8.44 -14.26 -13.12
CA GLN A 205 -7.89 -15.07 -12.02
C GLN A 205 -6.76 -14.29 -11.31
N THR A 206 -5.91 -13.63 -12.09
CA THR A 206 -4.82 -12.79 -11.56
C THR A 206 -5.37 -11.60 -10.79
N LEU A 207 -6.41 -10.94 -11.29
CA LEU A 207 -7.06 -9.83 -10.60
C LEU A 207 -7.70 -10.29 -9.29
N LEU A 208 -8.43 -11.40 -9.30
CA LEU A 208 -9.01 -12.00 -8.09
C LEU A 208 -7.92 -12.36 -7.09
N TYR A 209 -6.86 -13.01 -7.55
CA TYR A 209 -5.71 -13.36 -6.71
C TYR A 209 -5.08 -12.11 -6.08
N SER A 210 -4.81 -11.07 -6.88
CA SER A 210 -4.29 -9.78 -6.42
C SER A 210 -5.17 -9.19 -5.31
N THR A 211 -6.48 -9.18 -5.52
CA THR A 211 -7.47 -8.66 -4.54
C THR A 211 -7.43 -9.47 -3.24
N LEU A 212 -7.42 -10.80 -3.33
CA LEU A 212 -7.38 -11.67 -2.15
C LEU A 212 -6.10 -11.48 -1.34
N ILE A 213 -4.95 -11.39 -2.00
CA ILE A 213 -3.67 -11.14 -1.29
C ILE A 213 -3.69 -9.76 -0.64
N ARG A 214 -4.14 -8.69 -1.34
CA ARG A 214 -4.26 -7.34 -0.74
C ARG A 214 -5.16 -7.36 0.50
N ILE A 215 -6.31 -7.99 0.44
CA ILE A 215 -7.21 -8.11 1.60
C ILE A 215 -6.48 -8.84 2.74
N SER A 216 -5.86 -9.99 2.46
CA SER A 216 -5.28 -10.87 3.48
C SER A 216 -4.22 -10.18 4.34
N PHE A 217 -3.35 -9.37 3.76
CA PHE A 217 -2.29 -8.72 4.55
C PHE A 217 -2.70 -7.33 5.09
N HIS A 218 -3.92 -6.85 4.79
CA HIS A 218 -4.49 -5.64 5.38
C HIS A 218 -5.55 -5.92 6.46
N THR A 219 -5.85 -7.20 6.77
CA THR A 219 -6.87 -7.53 7.77
C THR A 219 -6.56 -6.99 9.18
N TYR A 220 -5.29 -6.70 9.49
CA TYR A 220 -4.88 -6.04 10.72
C TYR A 220 -5.49 -4.63 10.90
N GLN A 221 -5.89 -3.97 9.80
CA GLN A 221 -6.59 -2.67 9.82
C GLN A 221 -8.11 -2.81 9.97
N GLY A 222 -8.59 -4.03 10.23
CA GLY A 222 -10.02 -4.36 10.25
C GLY A 222 -10.55 -4.72 8.86
N LEU A 223 -11.57 -5.58 8.87
CA LEU A 223 -12.15 -6.14 7.64
C LEU A 223 -12.68 -5.07 6.66
N PRO A 224 -13.40 -4.00 7.12
CA PRO A 224 -13.86 -2.96 6.20
C PRO A 224 -12.72 -2.26 5.47
N SER A 225 -11.67 -1.86 6.19
CA SER A 225 -10.48 -1.22 5.59
C SER A 225 -9.79 -2.14 4.60
N ALA A 226 -9.59 -3.41 4.97
CA ALA A 226 -9.00 -4.43 4.10
C ALA A 226 -9.80 -4.61 2.79
N LEU A 227 -11.13 -4.61 2.86
CA LEU A 227 -12.00 -4.70 1.70
C LEU A 227 -11.91 -3.44 0.81
N ILE A 228 -11.89 -2.25 1.41
CA ILE A 228 -11.74 -1.00 0.66
C ILE A 228 -10.39 -0.97 -0.06
N ILE A 229 -9.30 -1.26 0.64
CA ILE A 229 -7.95 -1.27 0.07
C ILE A 229 -7.82 -2.34 -1.01
N GLY A 230 -8.24 -3.57 -0.71
CA GLY A 230 -8.08 -4.69 -1.64
C GLY A 230 -8.99 -4.61 -2.87
N ILE A 231 -10.25 -4.20 -2.70
CA ILE A 231 -11.23 -4.15 -3.81
C ILE A 231 -11.21 -2.77 -4.46
N VAL A 232 -11.54 -1.71 -3.72
CA VAL A 232 -11.79 -0.40 -4.34
C VAL A 232 -10.49 0.21 -4.85
N PHE A 233 -9.48 0.36 -4.00
CA PHE A 233 -8.20 0.93 -4.43
C PHE A 233 -7.47 -0.01 -5.37
N GLY A 234 -7.52 -1.33 -5.14
CA GLY A 234 -6.97 -2.32 -6.05
C GLY A 234 -7.53 -2.20 -7.47
N LEU A 235 -8.85 -2.04 -7.63
CA LEU A 235 -9.50 -1.86 -8.94
C LEU A 235 -9.18 -0.49 -9.57
N ILE A 236 -9.15 0.59 -8.78
CA ILE A 236 -8.77 1.92 -9.25
C ILE A 236 -7.35 1.87 -9.81
N TYR A 237 -6.40 1.34 -9.05
CA TYR A 237 -5.01 1.24 -9.46
C TYR A 237 -4.83 0.35 -10.68
N TYR A 238 -5.48 -0.82 -10.70
CA TYR A 238 -5.48 -1.71 -11.86
C TYR A 238 -5.98 -0.99 -13.12
N TYR A 239 -7.11 -0.26 -13.04
CA TYR A 239 -7.64 0.50 -14.16
C TYR A 239 -6.67 1.56 -14.67
N PHE A 240 -6.13 2.39 -13.76
CA PHE A 240 -5.22 3.46 -14.15
C PHE A 240 -3.91 2.91 -14.73
N TYR A 241 -3.35 1.86 -14.15
CA TYR A 241 -2.12 1.24 -14.66
C TYR A 241 -2.33 0.65 -16.05
N HIS A 242 -3.31 -0.23 -16.23
CA HIS A 242 -3.46 -0.99 -17.46
C HIS A 242 -4.14 -0.20 -18.59
N ARG A 243 -5.01 0.77 -18.26
CA ARG A 243 -5.81 1.46 -19.25
C ARG A 243 -5.40 2.89 -19.54
N ARG A 244 -4.68 3.55 -18.62
CA ARG A 244 -4.42 4.99 -18.70
C ARG A 244 -2.93 5.34 -18.65
N SER A 245 -2.31 5.31 -17.47
CA SER A 245 -0.94 5.79 -17.28
C SER A 245 0.11 4.91 -17.96
N LYS A 246 -0.11 3.59 -17.96
CA LYS A 246 0.86 2.57 -18.42
C LYS A 246 2.27 2.83 -17.86
N ASN A 247 2.32 3.34 -16.64
CA ASN A 247 3.52 3.67 -15.90
C ASN A 247 3.25 3.50 -14.41
N LEU A 248 4.12 2.77 -13.73
CA LEU A 248 3.94 2.44 -12.31
C LEU A 248 4.18 3.64 -11.40
N LEU A 249 5.06 4.56 -11.80
CA LEU A 249 5.52 5.66 -10.95
C LEU A 249 4.39 6.53 -10.36
N PRO A 250 3.37 7.02 -11.11
CA PRO A 250 2.34 7.84 -10.51
C PRO A 250 1.50 7.09 -9.46
N LEU A 251 1.31 5.77 -9.63
CA LEU A 251 0.58 4.94 -8.65
C LEU A 251 1.40 4.73 -7.39
N VAL A 252 2.69 4.46 -7.50
CA VAL A 252 3.61 4.37 -6.36
C VAL A 252 3.61 5.68 -5.57
N LEU A 253 3.66 6.84 -6.25
CA LEU A 253 3.62 8.14 -5.57
C LEU A 253 2.29 8.39 -4.86
N VAL A 254 1.15 8.03 -5.46
CA VAL A 254 -0.17 8.17 -4.80
C VAL A 254 -0.28 7.23 -3.61
N HIS A 255 0.17 5.98 -3.75
CA HIS A 255 0.16 5.02 -2.65
C HIS A 255 1.03 5.50 -1.48
N SER A 256 2.25 6.02 -1.76
CA SER A 256 3.10 6.54 -0.69
C SER A 256 2.49 7.75 0.03
N ILE A 257 1.68 8.59 -0.65
CA ILE A 257 0.91 9.65 0.02
C ILE A 257 -0.16 9.04 0.95
N ALA A 258 -0.83 7.98 0.50
CA ALA A 258 -1.81 7.28 1.35
C ALA A 258 -1.16 6.61 2.57
N ASP A 259 0.04 6.08 2.44
CA ASP A 259 0.83 5.52 3.56
C ASP A 259 1.26 6.59 4.56
N MET A 260 1.56 7.81 4.08
CA MET A 260 1.99 8.92 4.94
C MET A 260 0.84 9.60 5.67
N PHE A 261 -0.31 9.76 5.01
CA PHE A 261 -1.38 10.65 5.48
C PHE A 261 -2.77 10.02 5.48
N GLY A 262 -2.87 8.72 5.20
CA GLY A 262 -4.15 8.08 4.96
C GLY A 262 -4.70 8.39 3.56
N SER A 263 -5.85 7.78 3.24
CA SER A 263 -6.39 7.78 1.88
C SER A 263 -7.41 8.88 1.58
N GLY A 264 -7.90 9.63 2.58
CA GLY A 264 -8.93 10.66 2.39
C GLY A 264 -8.40 11.91 1.67
N PHE A 265 -9.04 12.31 0.55
CA PHE A 265 -8.64 13.49 -0.22
C PHE A 265 -8.78 14.78 0.60
N LEU A 266 -9.92 14.93 1.26
CA LEU A 266 -10.17 16.14 2.08
C LEU A 266 -9.19 16.23 3.24
N TYR A 267 -8.90 15.12 3.90
CA TYR A 267 -7.92 15.06 4.98
C TYR A 267 -6.51 15.46 4.52
N ILE A 268 -6.08 14.99 3.34
CA ILE A 268 -4.75 15.30 2.78
C ILE A 268 -4.58 16.82 2.58
N PHE A 269 -5.62 17.51 2.13
CA PHE A 269 -5.56 18.94 1.78
C PHE A 269 -6.15 19.89 2.84
N ALA A 270 -6.80 19.37 3.89
CA ALA A 270 -7.32 20.21 4.97
C ALA A 270 -6.20 20.68 5.92
N ARG A 271 -6.33 21.90 6.41
CA ARG A 271 -5.55 22.44 7.53
C ARG A 271 -6.23 22.05 8.84
N PHE A 272 -5.51 21.34 9.68
CA PHE A 272 -5.91 21.02 11.05
C PHE A 272 -5.04 21.77 12.03
#